data_1c8a14895e8e853068a6178ab89a7045
#
_entry.id   1c8a14895e8e853068a6178ab89a7045
#
_cell.length_a   1.000
_cell.length_b   1.000
_cell.length_c   1.000
_cell.angle_alpha   90.00
_cell.angle_beta   90.00
_cell.angle_gamma   90.00
#
_symmetry.space_group_name_H-M   'P 1'
#
loop_
_entity.id
_entity.type
_entity.pdbx_description
1 polymer ?
#
loop_
_entity_poly.entity_id
_entity_poly.type
_entity_poly.pdbx_seq_one_letter_code
_entity_poly.pdbx_strand_id
1 'polypeptide(L)'
;MTVARPRRWGAVVVALACSLLSFVAGAGASTPKAFFGVASQAPLSDADFDRMATAQVGTLRLEIFWSGADPSAAPGDYDWSRTDELVGEAAARGIQVLPFVFSTPGWVAALDGHECADTCAAYAPRGPAALAAWRDFLDAAVERYGPGGEFWSLNPLTPELPIRAWQLWNEQNSPTFYKPKPDVRGYAKLLAAGHEAITAVDDQAEIVLGGMFGTPLGGRKPGIAAWNFLGKLYDRRGITKRFDGVAPHPYAARFSEALLQVERFREVMVEAGDGDADLWITELGWASAGVPDPLNRGPQGQADRLTQAFKYFLKKRTQLNIRSVSWYSWRDNPDSGAGLCTWCPYSGLVTADLTDKRSLKAFTRFTDGS
;
A
#
# COMPACT_ATOMS: atom_id res chain seq x y z
N MET A 1 64.31 25.64 -64.67
CA MET A 1 63.26 26.67 -64.66
C MET A 1 62.00 25.99 -64.09
N THR A 2 61.76 26.21 -62.81
CA THR A 2 60.69 25.57 -62.04
C THR A 2 59.75 26.65 -61.56
N VAL A 3 58.52 26.66 -62.06
CA VAL A 3 57.53 27.68 -61.78
C VAL A 3 56.81 27.31 -60.49
N ALA A 4 56.85 28.19 -59.48
CA ALA A 4 56.15 28.07 -58.20
C ALA A 4 54.64 28.45 -58.33
N ARG A 5 53.73 27.61 -57.85
CA ARG A 5 52.29 27.92 -57.74
C ARG A 5 51.98 28.60 -56.40
N PRO A 6 51.07 29.57 -56.32
CA PRO A 6 50.70 30.23 -55.11
C PRO A 6 49.70 29.40 -54.25
N ARG A 7 49.91 29.42 -52.95
CA ARG A 7 49.02 28.87 -51.91
C ARG A 7 47.80 29.77 -51.75
N ARG A 8 46.61 29.20 -51.93
CA ARG A 8 45.34 29.83 -51.57
C ARG A 8 45.10 29.64 -50.08
N TRP A 9 44.89 30.73 -49.37
CA TRP A 9 44.43 30.75 -47.99
C TRP A 9 42.88 30.63 -48.01
N GLY A 10 42.36 29.56 -47.47
CA GLY A 10 40.91 29.38 -47.25
C GLY A 10 40.56 30.01 -45.89
N ALA A 11 39.68 30.98 -45.88
CA ALA A 11 39.12 31.54 -44.66
C ALA A 11 38.11 30.55 -44.06
N VAL A 12 38.37 30.05 -42.87
CA VAL A 12 37.41 29.25 -42.09
C VAL A 12 36.45 30.20 -41.39
N VAL A 13 35.19 30.26 -41.82
CA VAL A 13 34.12 30.93 -41.13
C VAL A 13 33.60 29.99 -40.06
N VAL A 14 33.91 30.27 -38.81
CA VAL A 14 33.30 29.56 -37.65
C VAL A 14 31.95 30.21 -37.40
N ALA A 15 30.89 29.51 -37.81
CA ALA A 15 29.54 29.86 -37.44
C ALA A 15 29.28 29.42 -35.99
N LEU A 16 29.25 30.36 -35.05
CA LEU A 16 28.73 30.12 -33.68
C LEU A 16 27.21 29.91 -33.77
N ALA A 17 26.76 28.65 -33.71
CA ALA A 17 25.36 28.34 -33.47
C ALA A 17 25.07 28.53 -31.97
N CYS A 18 24.48 29.68 -31.59
CA CYS A 18 23.86 29.84 -30.28
C CYS A 18 22.63 28.96 -30.20
N SER A 19 22.79 27.76 -29.62
CA SER A 19 21.66 26.92 -29.23
C SER A 19 20.98 27.58 -28.03
N LEU A 20 19.87 28.30 -28.27
CA LEU A 20 18.91 28.69 -27.23
C LEU A 20 18.28 27.41 -26.69
N LEU A 21 18.81 26.90 -25.60
CA LEU A 21 18.15 25.93 -24.75
C LEU A 21 16.94 26.64 -24.11
N SER A 22 15.79 26.54 -24.78
CA SER A 22 14.51 26.86 -24.17
C SER A 22 14.32 25.90 -22.99
N PHE A 23 14.54 26.36 -21.77
CA PHE A 23 14.03 25.72 -20.59
C PHE A 23 12.50 25.75 -20.68
N VAL A 24 11.90 24.73 -21.23
CA VAL A 24 10.50 24.44 -21.00
C VAL A 24 10.43 24.11 -19.50
N ALA A 25 9.96 25.10 -18.71
CA ALA A 25 9.53 24.82 -17.34
C ALA A 25 8.47 23.72 -17.48
N GLY A 26 8.84 22.51 -17.10
CA GLY A 26 7.91 21.37 -17.12
C GLY A 26 6.71 21.77 -16.28
N ALA A 27 5.55 21.89 -16.92
CA ALA A 27 4.28 21.92 -16.20
C ALA A 27 4.33 20.74 -15.25
N GLY A 28 4.34 20.98 -13.93
CA GLY A 28 4.41 19.94 -12.94
C GLY A 28 3.30 18.95 -13.23
N ALA A 29 3.65 17.68 -13.44
CA ALA A 29 2.65 16.65 -13.73
C ALA A 29 1.57 16.73 -12.66
N SER A 30 0.31 16.77 -13.06
CA SER A 30 -0.84 16.80 -12.14
C SER A 30 -0.73 15.64 -11.13
N THR A 31 -1.25 15.84 -9.92
CA THR A 31 -1.29 14.75 -8.94
C THR A 31 -2.22 13.66 -9.48
N PRO A 32 -1.78 12.39 -9.57
CA PRO A 32 -2.68 11.31 -9.97
C PRO A 32 -3.85 11.21 -8.98
N LYS A 33 -5.07 11.00 -9.48
CA LYS A 33 -6.27 10.86 -8.65
C LYS A 33 -6.08 9.82 -7.53
N ALA A 34 -5.41 8.71 -7.82
CA ALA A 34 -5.15 7.63 -6.88
C ALA A 34 -4.01 7.91 -5.87
N PHE A 35 -3.38 9.09 -5.89
CA PHE A 35 -2.22 9.36 -5.03
C PHE A 35 -2.60 9.48 -3.55
N PHE A 36 -3.71 10.13 -3.23
CA PHE A 36 -4.21 10.27 -1.87
C PHE A 36 -5.32 9.28 -1.59
N GLY A 37 -5.12 8.45 -0.59
CA GLY A 37 -6.04 7.40 -0.19
C GLY A 37 -6.32 7.38 1.31
N VAL A 38 -7.14 6.42 1.68
CA VAL A 38 -7.46 6.09 3.06
C VAL A 38 -7.37 4.57 3.27
N ALA A 39 -7.05 4.14 4.48
CA ALA A 39 -7.20 2.76 4.92
C ALA A 39 -8.48 2.63 5.75
N SER A 40 -9.22 1.55 5.58
CA SER A 40 -10.38 1.26 6.43
C SER A 40 -9.96 0.52 7.70
N GLN A 41 -10.65 0.79 8.80
CA GLN A 41 -10.50 0.11 10.08
C GLN A 41 -11.86 -0.37 10.60
N ALA A 42 -12.92 0.37 10.26
CA ALA A 42 -14.29 0.05 10.62
C ALA A 42 -15.00 -0.64 9.44
N PRO A 43 -16.04 -1.42 9.70
CA PRO A 43 -16.95 -1.87 8.64
C PRO A 43 -17.48 -0.66 7.86
N LEU A 44 -17.41 -0.71 6.54
CA LEU A 44 -17.86 0.36 5.66
C LEU A 44 -19.32 0.16 5.27
N SER A 45 -20.05 1.26 5.11
CA SER A 45 -21.44 1.36 4.63
C SER A 45 -21.49 2.26 3.40
N ASP A 46 -22.63 2.27 2.68
CA ASP A 46 -22.87 3.17 1.54
C ASP A 46 -22.60 4.64 1.89
N ALA A 47 -23.00 5.07 3.11
CA ALA A 47 -22.75 6.41 3.58
C ALA A 47 -21.25 6.73 3.74
N ASP A 48 -20.42 5.75 4.07
CA ASP A 48 -18.96 5.93 4.07
C ASP A 48 -18.45 6.17 2.65
N PHE A 49 -18.89 5.40 1.67
CA PHE A 49 -18.48 5.55 0.27
C PHE A 49 -18.95 6.87 -0.33
N ASP A 50 -20.18 7.30 -0.04
CA ASP A 50 -20.70 8.61 -0.49
C ASP A 50 -19.84 9.77 0.05
N ARG A 51 -19.42 9.67 1.32
CA ARG A 51 -18.56 10.67 1.92
C ARG A 51 -17.12 10.60 1.41
N MET A 52 -16.58 9.41 1.15
CA MET A 52 -15.28 9.23 0.50
C MET A 52 -15.29 9.85 -0.90
N ALA A 53 -16.36 9.65 -1.67
CA ALA A 53 -16.53 10.27 -2.99
C ALA A 53 -16.58 11.79 -2.90
N THR A 54 -17.37 12.33 -1.95
CA THR A 54 -17.42 13.77 -1.68
C THR A 54 -16.06 14.35 -1.29
N ALA A 55 -15.28 13.61 -0.51
CA ALA A 55 -13.93 13.99 -0.12
C ALA A 55 -12.87 13.68 -1.22
N GLN A 56 -13.30 13.20 -2.40
CA GLN A 56 -12.44 12.83 -3.53
C GLN A 56 -11.31 11.87 -3.13
N VAL A 57 -11.64 10.87 -2.30
CA VAL A 57 -10.69 9.79 -1.99
C VAL A 57 -10.33 9.06 -3.28
N GLY A 58 -9.04 9.00 -3.61
CA GLY A 58 -8.58 8.37 -4.85
C GLY A 58 -8.36 6.87 -4.70
N THR A 59 -7.87 6.43 -3.54
CA THR A 59 -7.58 5.02 -3.24
C THR A 59 -8.15 4.62 -1.88
N LEU A 60 -8.82 3.48 -1.83
CA LEU A 60 -9.23 2.81 -0.60
C LEU A 60 -8.35 1.57 -0.38
N ARG A 61 -7.52 1.58 0.65
CA ARG A 61 -6.82 0.37 1.09
C ARG A 61 -7.79 -0.48 1.91
N LEU A 62 -8.05 -1.68 1.44
CA LEU A 62 -9.11 -2.56 1.92
C LEU A 62 -8.56 -3.96 2.21
N GLU A 63 -8.97 -4.57 3.33
CA GLU A 63 -8.67 -5.98 3.58
C GLU A 63 -9.55 -6.89 2.73
N ILE A 64 -8.92 -7.80 1.96
CA ILE A 64 -9.58 -9.03 1.52
C ILE A 64 -9.34 -10.06 2.60
N PHE A 65 -10.38 -10.31 3.36
CA PHE A 65 -10.38 -11.15 4.55
C PHE A 65 -10.45 -12.63 4.15
N TRP A 66 -9.30 -13.26 3.89
CA TRP A 66 -9.24 -14.62 3.35
C TRP A 66 -10.01 -15.63 4.21
N SER A 67 -9.83 -15.62 5.54
CA SER A 67 -10.54 -16.55 6.41
C SER A 67 -12.07 -16.31 6.45
N GLY A 68 -12.54 -15.14 6.07
CA GLY A 68 -13.97 -14.84 5.91
C GLY A 68 -14.51 -15.31 4.56
N ALA A 69 -13.72 -15.15 3.51
CA ALA A 69 -14.10 -15.58 2.15
C ALA A 69 -13.95 -17.11 1.95
N ASP A 70 -13.09 -17.76 2.73
CA ASP A 70 -12.77 -19.19 2.61
C ASP A 70 -12.82 -19.88 3.99
N PRO A 71 -14.01 -19.95 4.60
CA PRO A 71 -14.15 -20.48 5.96
C PRO A 71 -14.04 -22.01 6.03
N SER A 72 -14.13 -22.72 4.91
CA SER A 72 -14.15 -24.19 4.82
C SER A 72 -13.05 -24.72 3.90
N ALA A 73 -12.70 -25.99 4.07
CA ALA A 73 -11.70 -26.67 3.26
C ALA A 73 -12.24 -27.15 1.89
N ALA A 74 -13.28 -26.51 1.36
CA ALA A 74 -13.83 -26.83 0.05
C ALA A 74 -13.13 -25.96 -1.02
N PRO A 75 -12.15 -26.47 -1.78
CA PRO A 75 -11.43 -25.69 -2.75
C PRO A 75 -12.36 -25.03 -3.79
N GLY A 76 -12.21 -23.71 -3.98
CA GLY A 76 -12.99 -22.96 -4.96
C GLY A 76 -14.40 -22.53 -4.50
N ASP A 77 -14.80 -22.86 -3.29
CA ASP A 77 -16.09 -22.43 -2.71
C ASP A 77 -15.87 -21.16 -1.85
N TYR A 78 -15.61 -20.02 -2.53
CA TYR A 78 -15.33 -18.76 -1.87
C TYR A 78 -16.58 -17.90 -1.72
N ASP A 79 -16.85 -17.38 -0.52
CA ASP A 79 -17.87 -16.37 -0.28
C ASP A 79 -17.30 -14.96 -0.56
N TRP A 80 -17.56 -14.47 -1.75
CA TRP A 80 -17.14 -13.14 -2.17
C TRP A 80 -18.13 -12.03 -1.81
N SER A 81 -19.28 -12.35 -1.21
CA SER A 81 -20.40 -11.40 -1.02
C SER A 81 -19.96 -10.08 -0.38
N ARG A 82 -19.14 -10.14 0.67
CA ARG A 82 -18.64 -8.94 1.33
C ARG A 82 -17.62 -8.18 0.50
N THR A 83 -16.74 -8.88 -0.20
CA THR A 83 -15.74 -8.24 -1.07
C THR A 83 -16.39 -7.62 -2.30
N ASP A 84 -17.39 -8.31 -2.89
CA ASP A 84 -18.19 -7.81 -4.01
C ASP A 84 -18.88 -6.49 -3.67
N GLU A 85 -19.54 -6.43 -2.50
CA GLU A 85 -20.18 -5.22 -1.99
C GLU A 85 -19.15 -4.06 -1.93
N LEU A 86 -18.01 -4.28 -1.28
CA LEU A 86 -17.02 -3.22 -1.05
C LEU A 86 -16.34 -2.76 -2.35
N VAL A 87 -16.00 -3.70 -3.23
CA VAL A 87 -15.39 -3.39 -4.54
C VAL A 87 -16.41 -2.69 -5.44
N GLY A 88 -17.65 -3.13 -5.44
CA GLY A 88 -18.73 -2.53 -6.21
C GLY A 88 -19.02 -1.08 -5.78
N GLU A 89 -19.16 -0.84 -4.48
CA GLU A 89 -19.39 0.48 -3.92
C GLU A 89 -18.24 1.45 -4.21
N ALA A 90 -16.98 0.98 -4.11
CA ALA A 90 -15.81 1.77 -4.46
C ALA A 90 -15.79 2.10 -5.96
N ALA A 91 -16.02 1.12 -6.83
CA ALA A 91 -16.02 1.28 -8.28
C ALA A 91 -17.12 2.22 -8.75
N ALA A 92 -18.35 2.10 -8.21
CA ALA A 92 -19.46 2.98 -8.53
C ALA A 92 -19.15 4.46 -8.27
N ARG A 93 -18.21 4.75 -7.38
CA ARG A 93 -17.77 6.12 -7.02
C ARG A 93 -16.38 6.48 -7.55
N GLY A 94 -15.80 5.63 -8.39
CA GLY A 94 -14.50 5.84 -9.02
C GLY A 94 -13.33 5.87 -8.02
N ILE A 95 -13.45 5.15 -6.89
CA ILE A 95 -12.42 4.98 -5.87
C ILE A 95 -11.66 3.68 -6.19
N GLN A 96 -10.35 3.78 -6.44
CA GLN A 96 -9.53 2.59 -6.67
C GLN A 96 -9.35 1.79 -5.39
N VAL A 97 -9.44 0.48 -5.48
CA VAL A 97 -9.15 -0.42 -4.36
C VAL A 97 -7.70 -0.88 -4.43
N LEU A 98 -6.97 -0.69 -3.32
CA LEU A 98 -5.70 -1.38 -3.05
C LEU A 98 -6.00 -2.46 -1.99
N PRO A 99 -6.26 -3.71 -2.40
CA PRO A 99 -6.48 -4.76 -1.44
C PRO A 99 -5.18 -5.14 -0.75
N PHE A 100 -5.25 -5.44 0.56
CA PHE A 100 -4.25 -6.29 1.19
C PHE A 100 -4.89 -7.62 1.56
N VAL A 101 -4.27 -8.70 1.08
CA VAL A 101 -4.75 -10.05 1.33
C VAL A 101 -4.09 -10.58 2.59
N PHE A 102 -4.93 -10.90 3.57
CA PHE A 102 -4.50 -11.27 4.92
C PHE A 102 -5.49 -12.26 5.55
N SER A 103 -5.17 -12.77 6.73
CA SER A 103 -6.07 -13.59 7.55
C SER A 103 -6.23 -15.05 7.08
N THR A 104 -5.26 -15.89 7.45
CA THR A 104 -5.26 -17.33 7.12
C THR A 104 -6.49 -18.05 7.70
N PRO A 105 -7.23 -18.81 6.88
CA PRO A 105 -8.28 -19.71 7.37
C PRO A 105 -7.75 -20.76 8.33
N GLY A 106 -8.58 -21.18 9.28
CA GLY A 106 -8.20 -22.19 10.27
C GLY A 106 -7.76 -23.51 9.65
N TRP A 107 -8.44 -23.97 8.60
CA TRP A 107 -8.11 -25.19 7.89
C TRP A 107 -6.75 -25.10 7.16
N VAL A 108 -6.39 -23.93 6.60
CA VAL A 108 -5.08 -23.72 5.98
C VAL A 108 -3.98 -23.72 7.04
N ALA A 109 -4.19 -23.04 8.17
CA ALA A 109 -3.24 -23.05 9.28
C ALA A 109 -3.02 -24.48 9.82
N ALA A 110 -4.06 -25.34 9.82
CA ALA A 110 -3.95 -26.74 10.20
C ALA A 110 -3.08 -27.57 9.24
N LEU A 111 -3.00 -27.22 7.95
CA LEU A 111 -2.07 -27.85 7.00
C LEU A 111 -0.60 -27.66 7.39
N ASP A 112 -0.31 -26.57 8.10
CA ASP A 112 1.03 -26.26 8.64
C ASP A 112 1.19 -26.73 10.12
N GLY A 113 0.22 -27.50 10.65
CA GLY A 113 0.25 -28.05 12.00
C GLY A 113 -0.08 -27.02 13.10
N HIS A 114 -0.82 -25.96 12.77
CA HIS A 114 -1.26 -24.96 13.75
C HIS A 114 -2.69 -25.26 14.22
N GLU A 115 -2.84 -25.48 15.51
CA GLU A 115 -4.13 -25.57 16.21
C GLU A 115 -4.41 -24.21 16.87
N CYS A 116 -5.06 -23.29 16.18
CA CYS A 116 -5.18 -21.90 16.58
C CYS A 116 -6.62 -21.38 16.70
N ALA A 117 -7.64 -22.23 16.43
CA ALA A 117 -9.06 -21.85 16.46
C ALA A 117 -9.28 -20.46 15.80
N ASP A 118 -9.89 -19.51 16.51
CA ASP A 118 -10.20 -18.17 15.96
C ASP A 118 -8.98 -17.24 15.85
N THR A 119 -7.77 -17.71 16.23
CA THR A 119 -6.55 -16.89 16.20
C THR A 119 -5.60 -17.23 15.06
N CYS A 120 -6.11 -17.91 14.02
CA CYS A 120 -5.32 -18.39 12.88
C CYS A 120 -4.88 -17.28 11.92
N ALA A 121 -5.60 -16.19 11.85
CA ALA A 121 -5.41 -15.10 10.90
C ALA A 121 -3.93 -14.70 10.66
N ALA A 122 -3.11 -14.65 11.69
CA ALA A 122 -1.72 -14.23 11.62
C ALA A 122 -0.72 -15.38 11.36
N TYR A 123 -1.16 -16.63 11.20
CA TYR A 123 -0.28 -17.76 10.85
C TYR A 123 -0.14 -17.85 9.33
N ALA A 124 0.85 -17.16 8.79
CA ALA A 124 1.08 -17.13 7.34
C ALA A 124 1.42 -18.54 6.79
N PRO A 125 0.86 -18.95 5.63
CA PRO A 125 1.17 -20.19 4.96
C PRO A 125 2.66 -20.40 4.72
N ARG A 126 3.16 -21.62 4.95
CA ARG A 126 4.59 -21.98 4.87
C ARG A 126 4.87 -23.28 4.15
N GLY A 127 4.07 -24.30 4.42
CA GLY A 127 4.16 -25.62 3.82
C GLY A 127 3.60 -25.66 2.39
N PRO A 128 3.98 -26.69 1.61
CA PRO A 128 3.54 -26.77 0.21
C PRO A 128 2.01 -26.74 0.03
N ALA A 129 1.26 -27.45 0.88
CA ALA A 129 -0.20 -27.50 0.81
C ALA A 129 -0.85 -26.14 1.19
N ALA A 130 -0.37 -25.50 2.27
CA ALA A 130 -0.87 -24.19 2.67
C ALA A 130 -0.53 -23.09 1.64
N LEU A 131 0.66 -23.16 1.03
CA LEU A 131 1.03 -22.27 -0.07
C LEU A 131 0.26 -22.54 -1.36
N ALA A 132 -0.19 -23.79 -1.61
CA ALA A 132 -1.10 -24.08 -2.72
C ALA A 132 -2.46 -23.41 -2.49
N ALA A 133 -3.05 -23.58 -1.31
CA ALA A 133 -4.30 -22.90 -0.95
C ALA A 133 -4.20 -21.36 -1.06
N TRP A 134 -3.05 -20.79 -0.70
CA TRP A 134 -2.77 -19.37 -0.89
C TRP A 134 -2.78 -18.95 -2.36
N ARG A 135 -2.18 -19.75 -3.26
CA ARG A 135 -2.23 -19.50 -4.73
C ARG A 135 -3.65 -19.58 -5.23
N ASP A 136 -4.38 -20.67 -4.91
CA ASP A 136 -5.73 -20.90 -5.41
C ASP A 136 -6.67 -19.75 -5.03
N PHE A 137 -6.52 -19.23 -3.81
CA PHE A 137 -7.30 -18.08 -3.36
C PHE A 137 -6.94 -16.80 -4.12
N LEU A 138 -5.65 -16.54 -4.34
CA LEU A 138 -5.21 -15.36 -5.08
C LEU A 138 -5.57 -15.43 -6.56
N ASP A 139 -5.43 -16.60 -7.20
CA ASP A 139 -5.90 -16.83 -8.57
C ASP A 139 -7.37 -16.44 -8.69
N ALA A 140 -8.23 -17.01 -7.83
CA ALA A 140 -9.67 -16.73 -7.82
C ALA A 140 -9.99 -15.24 -7.55
N ALA A 141 -9.23 -14.58 -6.66
CA ALA A 141 -9.43 -13.15 -6.39
C ALA A 141 -9.09 -12.28 -7.61
N VAL A 142 -8.02 -12.60 -8.33
CA VAL A 142 -7.61 -11.85 -9.55
C VAL A 142 -8.55 -12.15 -10.71
N GLU A 143 -8.94 -13.42 -10.92
CA GLU A 143 -9.94 -13.80 -11.92
C GLU A 143 -11.29 -13.08 -11.68
N ARG A 144 -11.62 -12.80 -10.43
CA ARG A 144 -12.86 -12.10 -10.10
C ARG A 144 -12.79 -10.59 -10.25
N TYR A 145 -11.74 -9.94 -9.71
CA TYR A 145 -11.67 -8.47 -9.59
C TYR A 145 -10.64 -7.82 -10.51
N GLY A 146 -9.83 -8.60 -11.19
CA GLY A 146 -8.89 -8.10 -12.18
C GLY A 146 -9.57 -7.59 -13.45
N PRO A 147 -8.80 -7.19 -14.46
CA PRO A 147 -9.35 -6.71 -15.72
C PRO A 147 -10.18 -7.76 -16.46
N GLY A 148 -11.41 -7.38 -16.83
CA GLY A 148 -12.37 -8.31 -17.46
C GLY A 148 -12.85 -9.44 -16.55
N GLY A 149 -12.62 -9.31 -15.23
CA GLY A 149 -12.94 -10.35 -14.25
C GLY A 149 -14.43 -10.63 -14.11
N GLU A 150 -14.74 -11.76 -13.48
CA GLU A 150 -16.12 -12.27 -13.34
C GLU A 150 -17.05 -11.25 -12.68
N PHE A 151 -16.58 -10.53 -11.63
CA PHE A 151 -17.36 -9.53 -10.92
C PHE A 151 -17.93 -8.46 -11.88
N TRP A 152 -17.13 -7.97 -12.82
CA TRP A 152 -17.56 -6.92 -13.75
C TRP A 152 -18.60 -7.43 -14.74
N SER A 153 -18.45 -8.66 -15.21
CA SER A 153 -19.42 -9.27 -16.12
C SER A 153 -20.77 -9.56 -15.45
N LEU A 154 -20.77 -9.91 -14.16
CA LEU A 154 -21.97 -10.14 -13.37
C LEU A 154 -22.65 -8.84 -12.94
N ASN A 155 -21.91 -7.71 -12.92
CA ASN A 155 -22.39 -6.39 -12.49
C ASN A 155 -22.25 -5.32 -13.58
N PRO A 156 -22.91 -5.49 -14.74
CA PRO A 156 -22.70 -4.63 -15.92
C PRO A 156 -23.13 -3.16 -15.73
N LEU A 157 -23.85 -2.82 -14.67
CA LEU A 157 -24.24 -1.46 -14.32
C LEU A 157 -23.17 -0.77 -13.43
N THR A 158 -22.25 -1.51 -12.85
CA THR A 158 -21.12 -0.95 -12.10
C THR A 158 -20.00 -0.62 -13.09
N PRO A 159 -19.47 0.63 -13.08
CA PRO A 159 -18.31 0.96 -13.90
C PRO A 159 -17.14 0.02 -13.63
N GLU A 160 -16.56 -0.55 -14.67
CA GLU A 160 -15.39 -1.41 -14.50
C GLU A 160 -14.20 -0.59 -14.00
N LEU A 161 -13.75 -0.89 -12.79
CA LEU A 161 -12.55 -0.30 -12.15
C LEU A 161 -11.70 -1.43 -11.56
N PRO A 162 -11.00 -2.20 -12.41
CA PRO A 162 -10.34 -3.42 -12.01
C PRO A 162 -9.19 -3.18 -11.04
N ILE A 163 -8.97 -4.15 -10.16
CA ILE A 163 -7.85 -4.15 -9.24
C ILE A 163 -6.59 -4.51 -10.01
N ARG A 164 -5.58 -3.62 -9.98
CA ARG A 164 -4.31 -3.76 -10.68
C ARG A 164 -3.11 -3.83 -9.75
N ALA A 165 -3.28 -3.50 -8.47
CA ALA A 165 -2.24 -3.59 -7.46
C ALA A 165 -2.72 -4.44 -6.29
N TRP A 166 -1.90 -5.38 -5.84
CA TRP A 166 -2.23 -6.36 -4.80
C TRP A 166 -1.20 -6.32 -3.70
N GLN A 167 -1.58 -5.96 -2.49
CA GLN A 167 -0.70 -5.98 -1.34
C GLN A 167 -0.76 -7.35 -0.65
N LEU A 168 0.38 -8.03 -0.58
CA LEU A 168 0.45 -9.39 -0.04
C LEU A 168 0.88 -9.38 1.41
N TRP A 169 -0.07 -9.66 2.30
CA TRP A 169 0.06 -9.67 3.74
C TRP A 169 0.00 -8.28 4.40
N ASN A 170 0.12 -8.25 5.75
CA ASN A 170 0.17 -7.05 6.58
C ASN A 170 1.21 -7.22 7.71
N GLU A 171 2.06 -6.24 7.91
CA GLU A 171 3.03 -6.12 9.00
C GLU A 171 3.79 -7.42 9.34
N GLN A 172 4.27 -8.11 8.31
CA GLN A 172 4.99 -9.40 8.41
C GLN A 172 6.27 -9.33 9.24
N ASN A 173 6.72 -8.14 9.58
CA ASN A 173 7.83 -7.87 10.47
C ASN A 173 7.42 -7.81 11.96
N SER A 174 6.10 -7.92 12.26
CA SER A 174 5.52 -7.91 13.60
C SER A 174 5.00 -9.29 14.02
N PRO A 175 5.24 -9.75 15.26
CA PRO A 175 4.68 -11.01 15.75
C PRO A 175 3.16 -10.95 15.97
N THR A 176 2.56 -9.77 15.92
CA THR A 176 1.10 -9.59 15.96
C THR A 176 0.46 -10.12 14.68
N PHE A 177 1.07 -9.83 13.54
CA PHE A 177 0.53 -10.13 12.21
C PHE A 177 1.28 -11.26 11.48
N TYR A 178 2.37 -11.78 12.06
CA TYR A 178 3.11 -12.89 11.49
C TYR A 178 3.58 -13.85 12.59
N LYS A 179 2.72 -14.80 12.91
CA LYS A 179 2.94 -15.80 13.98
C LYS A 179 3.73 -17.02 13.49
N PRO A 180 4.40 -17.72 14.41
CA PRO A 180 4.60 -17.38 15.81
C PRO A 180 5.65 -16.28 16.02
N LYS A 181 6.36 -15.87 14.98
CA LYS A 181 7.35 -14.77 14.93
C LYS A 181 7.61 -14.38 13.48
N PRO A 182 8.04 -13.14 13.20
CA PRO A 182 8.50 -12.73 11.87
C PRO A 182 9.53 -13.71 11.29
N ASP A 183 9.32 -14.09 10.03
CA ASP A 183 10.17 -15.02 9.29
C ASP A 183 10.34 -14.56 7.84
N VAL A 184 11.50 -13.96 7.57
CA VAL A 184 11.84 -13.44 6.24
C VAL A 184 11.82 -14.52 5.16
N ARG A 185 12.28 -15.75 5.48
CA ARG A 185 12.29 -16.87 4.52
C ARG A 185 10.86 -17.34 4.23
N GLY A 186 10.05 -17.45 5.28
CA GLY A 186 8.63 -17.81 5.15
C GLY A 186 7.88 -16.78 4.31
N TYR A 187 8.07 -15.50 4.60
CA TYR A 187 7.45 -14.43 3.84
C TYR A 187 7.92 -14.39 2.37
N ALA A 188 9.21 -14.61 2.10
CA ALA A 188 9.70 -14.69 0.72
C ALA A 188 9.05 -15.83 -0.08
N LYS A 189 8.71 -16.97 0.55
CA LYS A 189 7.97 -18.07 -0.09
C LYS A 189 6.51 -17.68 -0.36
N LEU A 190 5.86 -17.07 0.63
CA LEU A 190 4.49 -16.56 0.50
C LEU A 190 4.39 -15.55 -0.65
N LEU A 191 5.32 -14.60 -0.70
CA LEU A 191 5.42 -13.59 -1.74
C LEU A 191 5.64 -14.22 -3.12
N ALA A 192 6.56 -15.19 -3.23
CA ALA A 192 6.81 -15.87 -4.49
C ALA A 192 5.57 -16.65 -4.98
N ALA A 193 4.88 -17.35 -4.07
CA ALA A 193 3.66 -18.05 -4.39
C ALA A 193 2.54 -17.10 -4.84
N GLY A 194 2.38 -15.97 -4.15
CA GLY A 194 1.39 -14.96 -4.53
C GLY A 194 1.70 -14.27 -5.84
N HIS A 195 2.98 -13.93 -6.09
CA HIS A 195 3.41 -13.38 -7.36
C HIS A 195 3.09 -14.36 -8.53
N GLU A 196 3.43 -15.64 -8.36
CA GLU A 196 3.18 -16.66 -9.40
C GLU A 196 1.67 -16.80 -9.70
N ALA A 197 0.82 -16.78 -8.69
CA ALA A 197 -0.63 -16.81 -8.84
C ALA A 197 -1.15 -15.57 -9.60
N ILE A 198 -0.90 -14.39 -9.07
CA ILE A 198 -1.41 -13.14 -9.61
C ILE A 198 -0.96 -12.92 -11.06
N THR A 199 0.33 -13.12 -11.34
CA THR A 199 0.88 -12.87 -12.69
C THR A 199 0.49 -13.94 -13.71
N ALA A 200 0.00 -15.09 -13.29
CA ALA A 200 -0.57 -16.10 -14.18
C ALA A 200 -1.92 -15.64 -14.76
N VAL A 201 -2.68 -14.84 -14.02
CA VAL A 201 -3.98 -14.31 -14.43
C VAL A 201 -3.86 -12.91 -15.03
N ASP A 202 -3.10 -12.00 -14.39
CA ASP A 202 -2.84 -10.64 -14.88
C ASP A 202 -1.34 -10.34 -14.82
N ASP A 203 -0.64 -10.47 -15.96
CA ASP A 203 0.80 -10.24 -16.08
C ASP A 203 1.21 -8.76 -15.95
N GLN A 204 0.22 -7.85 -15.90
CA GLN A 204 0.40 -6.41 -15.69
C GLN A 204 0.06 -5.98 -14.25
N ALA A 205 -0.32 -6.92 -13.38
CA ALA A 205 -0.62 -6.59 -11.99
C ALA A 205 0.62 -6.16 -11.21
N GLU A 206 0.50 -5.09 -10.44
CA GLU A 206 1.55 -4.62 -9.52
C GLU A 206 1.46 -5.38 -8.18
N ILE A 207 2.56 -5.93 -7.71
CA ILE A 207 2.64 -6.64 -6.43
C ILE A 207 3.31 -5.76 -5.40
N VAL A 208 2.59 -5.45 -4.33
CA VAL A 208 3.05 -4.62 -3.24
C VAL A 208 3.37 -5.49 -2.03
N LEU A 209 4.53 -5.29 -1.42
CA LEU A 209 4.86 -5.96 -0.16
C LEU A 209 3.81 -5.62 0.91
N GLY A 210 3.55 -6.53 1.82
CA GLY A 210 2.79 -6.24 3.03
C GLY A 210 3.37 -5.03 3.75
N GLY A 211 2.51 -4.15 4.25
CA GLY A 211 2.95 -2.95 4.94
C GLY A 211 3.84 -3.29 6.14
N MET A 212 4.92 -2.55 6.37
CA MET A 212 5.85 -2.84 7.44
C MET A 212 5.87 -1.73 8.48
N PHE A 213 5.54 -2.09 9.72
CA PHE A 213 5.64 -1.20 10.87
C PHE A 213 7.11 -0.93 11.23
N GLY A 214 7.51 0.33 11.39
CA GLY A 214 8.90 0.75 11.53
C GLY A 214 9.71 -0.03 12.56
N THR A 215 9.30 0.06 13.83
CA THR A 215 9.96 -0.67 14.92
C THR A 215 8.90 -1.33 15.79
N PRO A 216 8.46 -2.57 15.47
CA PRO A 216 7.42 -3.24 16.22
C PRO A 216 7.82 -3.43 17.67
N LEU A 217 7.06 -2.86 18.58
CA LEU A 217 7.18 -3.09 20.01
C LEU A 217 6.38 -4.34 20.33
N GLY A 218 7.03 -5.42 20.61
CA GLY A 218 6.30 -6.64 20.85
C GLY A 218 6.83 -7.46 21.98
N GLY A 219 6.04 -7.68 22.99
CA GLY A 219 6.06 -8.66 24.05
C GLY A 219 7.28 -9.60 24.18
N ARG A 220 7.04 -10.88 24.50
CA ARG A 220 8.10 -11.91 24.66
C ARG A 220 8.91 -12.20 23.39
N LYS A 221 8.40 -11.87 22.21
CA LYS A 221 9.06 -12.06 20.91
C LYS A 221 9.02 -10.74 20.16
N PRO A 222 10.07 -9.92 20.26
CA PRO A 222 10.13 -8.65 19.54
C PRO A 222 10.04 -8.87 18.04
N GLY A 223 9.40 -7.92 17.36
CA GLY A 223 9.39 -7.84 15.90
C GLY A 223 10.79 -7.55 15.34
N ILE A 224 10.89 -7.51 14.04
CA ILE A 224 12.09 -7.09 13.31
C ILE A 224 11.85 -5.66 12.81
N ALA A 225 12.78 -4.74 13.06
CA ALA A 225 12.69 -3.40 12.48
C ALA A 225 12.48 -3.49 10.94
N ALA A 226 11.58 -2.69 10.41
CA ALA A 226 11.12 -2.80 9.01
C ALA A 226 12.27 -2.79 8.00
N TRP A 227 13.20 -1.85 8.13
CA TRP A 227 14.38 -1.76 7.27
C TRP A 227 15.32 -2.97 7.39
N ASN A 228 15.44 -3.56 8.59
CA ASN A 228 16.21 -4.80 8.77
C ASN A 228 15.50 -6.02 8.17
N PHE A 229 14.16 -6.05 8.22
CA PHE A 229 13.36 -7.09 7.57
C PHE A 229 13.49 -6.98 6.06
N LEU A 230 13.34 -5.77 5.52
CA LEU A 230 13.47 -5.48 4.09
C LEU A 230 14.87 -5.81 3.57
N GLY A 231 15.95 -5.38 4.24
CA GLY A 231 17.32 -5.73 3.86
C GLY A 231 17.56 -7.24 3.80
N LYS A 232 17.11 -7.99 4.83
CA LYS A 232 17.17 -9.45 4.81
C LYS A 232 16.29 -10.10 3.75
N LEU A 233 15.21 -9.44 3.33
CA LEU A 233 14.37 -9.88 2.22
C LEU A 233 15.13 -9.71 0.90
N TYR A 234 15.80 -8.59 0.69
CA TYR A 234 16.66 -8.35 -0.48
C TYR A 234 17.83 -9.34 -0.58
N ASP A 235 18.32 -9.90 0.54
CA ASP A 235 19.32 -10.97 0.52
C ASP A 235 18.81 -12.28 -0.10
N ARG A 236 17.50 -12.39 -0.41
CA ARG A 236 16.93 -13.58 -1.04
C ARG A 236 17.11 -13.50 -2.55
N ARG A 237 17.76 -14.52 -3.11
CA ARG A 237 18.05 -14.60 -4.54
C ARG A 237 16.76 -14.43 -5.39
N GLY A 238 16.76 -13.43 -6.28
CA GLY A 238 15.69 -13.17 -7.24
C GLY A 238 14.43 -12.56 -6.62
N ILE A 239 14.51 -12.04 -5.40
CA ILE A 239 13.34 -11.49 -4.68
C ILE A 239 12.82 -10.22 -5.35
N THR A 240 13.67 -9.39 -5.93
CA THR A 240 13.30 -8.15 -6.64
C THR A 240 12.42 -8.38 -7.87
N LYS A 241 12.33 -9.64 -8.33
CA LYS A 241 11.43 -10.04 -9.43
C LYS A 241 10.06 -10.51 -8.94
N ARG A 242 9.78 -10.37 -7.66
CA ARG A 242 8.56 -10.90 -7.02
C ARG A 242 7.66 -9.82 -6.44
N PHE A 243 8.05 -8.56 -6.58
CA PHE A 243 7.25 -7.40 -6.17
C PHE A 243 7.69 -6.16 -6.94
N ASP A 244 6.79 -5.18 -7.02
CA ASP A 244 6.97 -3.92 -7.72
C ASP A 244 7.01 -2.73 -6.75
N GLY A 245 6.47 -2.90 -5.54
CA GLY A 245 6.39 -1.84 -4.56
C GLY A 245 6.67 -2.28 -3.12
N VAL A 246 7.30 -1.36 -2.38
CA VAL A 246 7.58 -1.50 -0.95
C VAL A 246 6.63 -0.63 -0.15
N ALA A 247 6.04 -1.16 0.92
CA ALA A 247 5.04 -0.47 1.71
C ALA A 247 5.53 -0.17 3.15
N PRO A 248 5.88 1.09 3.47
CA PRO A 248 6.13 1.51 4.84
C PRO A 248 4.83 1.88 5.56
N HIS A 249 4.77 1.57 6.88
CA HIS A 249 3.83 2.09 7.87
C HIS A 249 4.61 2.98 8.86
N PRO A 250 4.91 4.25 8.52
CA PRO A 250 5.87 5.08 9.24
C PRO A 250 5.23 5.80 10.42
N TYR A 251 4.70 5.06 11.38
CA TYR A 251 4.10 5.62 12.58
C TYR A 251 5.14 6.20 13.54
N ALA A 252 4.96 7.45 13.95
CA ALA A 252 5.77 8.13 14.94
C ALA A 252 5.05 9.34 15.54
N ALA A 253 5.44 9.76 16.75
CA ALA A 253 4.85 10.90 17.41
C ALA A 253 5.05 12.22 16.64
N ARG A 254 6.21 12.39 16.01
CA ARG A 254 6.55 13.55 15.18
C ARG A 254 6.63 13.16 13.72
N PHE A 255 6.16 14.03 12.84
CA PHE A 255 6.24 13.80 11.39
C PHE A 255 7.69 13.62 10.92
N SER A 256 8.65 14.37 11.47
CA SER A 256 10.08 14.21 11.13
C SER A 256 10.61 12.79 11.42
N GLU A 257 10.10 12.12 12.45
CA GLU A 257 10.45 10.73 12.76
C GLU A 257 9.79 9.75 11.79
N ALA A 258 8.55 10.00 11.40
CA ALA A 258 7.87 9.23 10.35
C ALA A 258 8.61 9.35 9.02
N LEU A 259 9.06 10.57 8.69
CA LEU A 259 9.85 10.84 7.49
C LEU A 259 11.17 10.05 7.47
N LEU A 260 11.93 10.07 8.58
CA LEU A 260 13.17 9.29 8.69
C LEU A 260 12.95 7.80 8.43
N GLN A 261 11.79 7.26 8.83
CA GLN A 261 11.46 5.87 8.50
C GLN A 261 11.30 5.67 7.00
N VAL A 262 10.57 6.54 6.30
CA VAL A 262 10.39 6.46 4.83
C VAL A 262 11.71 6.61 4.09
N GLU A 263 12.55 7.56 4.50
CA GLU A 263 13.89 7.74 3.95
C GLU A 263 14.75 6.49 4.16
N ARG A 264 14.66 5.87 5.33
CA ARG A 264 15.38 4.62 5.63
C ARG A 264 14.94 3.45 4.76
N PHE A 265 13.65 3.34 4.44
CA PHE A 265 13.19 2.35 3.47
C PHE A 265 13.82 2.59 2.10
N ARG A 266 13.83 3.84 1.62
CA ARG A 266 14.43 4.19 0.33
C ARG A 266 15.94 3.91 0.30
N GLU A 267 16.67 4.20 1.39
CA GLU A 267 18.09 3.87 1.53
C GLU A 267 18.33 2.38 1.32
N VAL A 268 17.57 1.52 2.02
CA VAL A 268 17.70 0.05 1.90
C VAL A 268 17.39 -0.43 0.48
N MET A 269 16.38 0.13 -0.17
CA MET A 269 16.05 -0.18 -1.58
C MET A 269 17.21 0.19 -2.52
N VAL A 270 17.77 1.39 -2.37
CA VAL A 270 18.92 1.85 -3.17
C VAL A 270 20.15 0.99 -2.92
N GLU A 271 20.46 0.66 -1.66
CA GLU A 271 21.58 -0.22 -1.31
C GLU A 271 21.43 -1.62 -1.92
N ALA A 272 20.19 -2.10 -2.08
CA ALA A 272 19.87 -3.37 -2.72
C ALA A 272 19.84 -3.32 -4.26
N GLY A 273 20.02 -2.16 -4.87
CA GLY A 273 19.93 -1.97 -6.33
C GLY A 273 18.48 -1.89 -6.86
N ASP A 274 17.50 -1.65 -5.98
CA ASP A 274 16.07 -1.57 -6.27
C ASP A 274 15.53 -0.14 -6.04
N GLY A 275 16.37 0.86 -6.28
CA GLY A 275 16.06 2.27 -6.04
C GLY A 275 14.93 2.84 -6.92
N ASP A 276 14.58 2.17 -8.02
CA ASP A 276 13.52 2.58 -8.94
C ASP A 276 12.14 2.00 -8.58
N ALA A 277 12.08 1.01 -7.68
CA ALA A 277 10.81 0.45 -7.22
C ALA A 277 9.97 1.47 -6.44
N ASP A 278 8.65 1.35 -6.51
CA ASP A 278 7.71 2.29 -5.92
C ASP A 278 7.63 2.17 -4.39
N LEU A 279 7.44 3.31 -3.71
CA LEU A 279 7.02 3.37 -2.32
C LEU A 279 5.50 3.60 -2.23
N TRP A 280 4.82 2.70 -1.54
CA TRP A 280 3.41 2.78 -1.22
C TRP A 280 3.26 3.05 0.28
N ILE A 281 2.98 4.28 0.69
CA ILE A 281 2.73 4.58 2.11
C ILE A 281 1.31 4.14 2.42
N THR A 282 1.13 2.85 2.74
CA THR A 282 -0.18 2.20 2.83
C THR A 282 -0.90 2.46 4.14
N GLU A 283 -0.17 2.92 5.16
CA GLU A 283 -0.73 3.45 6.39
C GLU A 283 0.14 4.58 6.95
N LEU A 284 -0.51 5.67 7.34
CA LEU A 284 0.08 6.80 8.06
C LEU A 284 -1.03 7.52 8.81
N GLY A 285 -0.88 7.78 10.11
CA GLY A 285 -1.94 8.44 10.85
C GLY A 285 -1.54 8.90 12.25
N TRP A 286 -2.41 9.73 12.82
CA TRP A 286 -2.40 10.19 14.21
C TRP A 286 -3.84 10.30 14.70
N ALA A 287 -4.04 10.13 15.98
CA ALA A 287 -5.35 10.25 16.61
C ALA A 287 -5.71 11.68 16.98
N SER A 288 -7.02 11.95 17.01
CA SER A 288 -7.60 13.23 17.48
C SER A 288 -8.12 13.18 18.91
N ALA A 289 -8.26 11.99 19.49
CA ALA A 289 -8.84 11.76 20.81
C ALA A 289 -8.32 10.45 21.42
N GLY A 290 -8.88 10.02 22.51
CA GLY A 290 -8.56 8.77 23.19
C GLY A 290 -7.62 8.98 24.39
N VAL A 291 -7.09 7.89 24.90
CA VAL A 291 -6.15 7.90 26.04
C VAL A 291 -4.85 8.61 25.70
N PRO A 292 -4.06 9.04 26.70
CA PRO A 292 -2.73 9.59 26.43
C PRO A 292 -1.84 8.59 25.68
N ASP A 293 -1.42 8.98 24.48
CA ASP A 293 -0.55 8.22 23.59
C ASP A 293 0.31 9.21 22.77
N PRO A 294 1.57 8.90 22.46
CA PRO A 294 2.42 9.77 21.63
C PRO A 294 1.82 10.07 20.24
N LEU A 295 0.97 9.20 19.70
CA LEU A 295 0.26 9.43 18.44
C LEU A 295 -1.10 10.13 18.61
N ASN A 296 -1.60 10.30 19.82
CA ASN A 296 -2.77 11.16 20.08
C ASN A 296 -2.34 12.63 20.10
N ARG A 297 -2.72 13.37 19.07
CA ARG A 297 -2.31 14.78 18.86
C ARG A 297 -3.44 15.78 19.06
N GLY A 298 -4.61 15.30 19.46
CA GLY A 298 -5.82 16.10 19.54
C GLY A 298 -6.36 16.51 18.14
N PRO A 299 -7.54 17.14 18.05
CA PRO A 299 -8.19 17.42 16.78
C PRO A 299 -7.38 18.35 15.85
N GLN A 300 -6.74 19.37 16.40
CA GLN A 300 -5.90 20.29 15.60
C GLN A 300 -4.59 19.62 15.20
N GLY A 301 -3.92 18.94 16.17
CA GLY A 301 -2.65 18.27 15.90
C GLY A 301 -2.76 17.14 14.86
N GLN A 302 -3.89 16.40 14.84
CA GLN A 302 -4.17 15.42 13.80
C GLN A 302 -4.21 16.08 12.41
N ALA A 303 -4.96 17.16 12.23
CA ALA A 303 -5.06 17.89 10.97
C ALA A 303 -3.72 18.52 10.54
N ASP A 304 -2.94 19.04 11.49
CA ASP A 304 -1.62 19.61 11.22
C ASP A 304 -0.63 18.54 10.75
N ARG A 305 -0.64 17.35 11.36
CA ARG A 305 0.20 16.21 10.96
C ARG A 305 -0.16 15.70 9.57
N LEU A 306 -1.46 15.58 9.27
CA LEU A 306 -1.92 15.23 7.93
C LEU A 306 -1.40 16.25 6.90
N THR A 307 -1.60 17.53 7.17
CA THR A 307 -1.16 18.61 6.27
C THR A 307 0.35 18.58 6.03
N GLN A 308 1.15 18.38 7.08
CA GLN A 308 2.60 18.27 6.98
C GLN A 308 3.00 17.07 6.12
N ALA A 309 2.42 15.91 6.39
CA ALA A 309 2.75 14.66 5.70
C ALA A 309 2.39 14.73 4.21
N PHE A 310 1.14 15.07 3.90
CA PHE A 310 0.66 15.10 2.52
C PHE A 310 1.39 16.15 1.67
N LYS A 311 1.61 17.34 2.23
CA LYS A 311 2.40 18.37 1.56
C LYS A 311 3.82 17.91 1.25
N TYR A 312 4.47 17.24 2.20
CA TYR A 312 5.82 16.75 2.02
C TYR A 312 5.89 15.63 0.97
N PHE A 313 5.04 14.60 1.11
CA PHE A 313 5.07 13.46 0.20
C PHE A 313 4.67 13.85 -1.22
N LEU A 314 3.70 14.75 -1.38
CA LEU A 314 3.39 15.30 -2.69
C LEU A 314 4.58 16.02 -3.31
N LYS A 315 5.25 16.90 -2.55
CA LYS A 315 6.44 17.62 -3.01
C LYS A 315 7.60 16.68 -3.38
N LYS A 316 7.75 15.59 -2.63
CA LYS A 316 8.86 14.62 -2.79
C LYS A 316 8.48 13.39 -3.60
N ARG A 317 7.25 13.34 -4.13
CA ARG A 317 6.70 12.14 -4.78
C ARG A 317 7.65 11.56 -5.84
N THR A 318 8.15 12.39 -6.76
CA THR A 318 9.08 11.94 -7.81
C THR A 318 10.46 11.57 -7.25
N GLN A 319 10.99 12.38 -6.31
CA GLN A 319 12.32 12.11 -5.73
C GLN A 319 12.38 10.83 -4.92
N LEU A 320 11.30 10.50 -4.20
CA LEU A 320 11.18 9.31 -3.37
C LEU A 320 10.44 8.18 -4.07
N ASN A 321 10.06 8.36 -5.32
CA ASN A 321 9.25 7.42 -6.09
C ASN A 321 8.03 6.92 -5.30
N ILE A 322 7.21 7.89 -4.81
CA ILE A 322 6.01 7.57 -4.01
C ILE A 322 4.83 7.40 -4.93
N ARG A 323 4.23 6.21 -4.93
CA ARG A 323 3.07 5.84 -5.74
C ARG A 323 1.78 6.33 -5.13
N SER A 324 1.60 6.12 -3.83
CA SER A 324 0.41 6.56 -3.10
C SER A 324 0.69 6.80 -1.61
N VAL A 325 -0.23 7.54 -0.96
CA VAL A 325 -0.22 7.79 0.48
C VAL A 325 -1.63 7.59 1.03
N SER A 326 -1.81 6.60 1.90
CA SER A 326 -3.08 6.29 2.54
C SER A 326 -3.09 6.74 4.00
N TRP A 327 -4.08 7.57 4.35
CA TRP A 327 -4.31 7.94 5.73
C TRP A 327 -4.98 6.80 6.49
N TYR A 328 -4.47 6.46 7.67
CA TYR A 328 -5.08 5.52 8.61
C TYR A 328 -5.73 6.32 9.75
N SER A 329 -7.05 6.32 9.81
CA SER A 329 -8.03 5.58 9.05
C SER A 329 -9.09 6.50 8.44
N TRP A 330 -10.05 5.94 7.68
CA TRP A 330 -11.19 6.69 7.18
C TRP A 330 -12.10 7.16 8.30
N ARG A 331 -12.60 6.24 9.13
CA ARG A 331 -13.58 6.50 10.20
C ARG A 331 -13.07 6.04 11.55
N ASP A 332 -13.39 6.82 12.60
CA ASP A 332 -13.18 6.37 13.97
C ASP A 332 -13.93 5.07 14.25
N ASN A 333 -13.31 4.19 15.01
CA ASN A 333 -13.89 2.94 15.44
C ASN A 333 -13.56 2.71 16.94
N PRO A 334 -14.32 3.34 17.87
CA PRO A 334 -14.07 3.24 19.31
C PRO A 334 -14.05 1.80 19.83
N ASP A 335 -14.76 0.90 19.15
CA ASP A 335 -14.88 -0.52 19.54
C ASP A 335 -13.72 -1.38 19.01
N SER A 336 -12.86 -0.82 18.12
CA SER A 336 -11.73 -1.53 17.58
C SER A 336 -10.54 -1.53 18.52
N GLY A 337 -9.93 -2.69 18.71
CA GLY A 337 -8.54 -2.77 19.14
C GLY A 337 -8.26 -2.48 20.60
N ALA A 338 -9.21 -2.75 21.51
CA ALA A 338 -8.93 -2.76 22.95
C ALA A 338 -7.70 -3.68 23.21
N GLY A 339 -6.52 -3.09 23.35
CA GLY A 339 -5.28 -3.75 23.72
C GLY A 339 -4.17 -3.85 22.65
N LEU A 340 -4.44 -3.64 21.35
CA LEU A 340 -3.41 -3.68 20.32
C LEU A 340 -2.89 -2.29 19.94
N CYS A 341 -3.77 -1.29 19.88
CA CYS A 341 -3.46 0.06 19.48
C CYS A 341 -4.32 1.06 20.23
N THR A 342 -3.73 1.85 21.12
CA THR A 342 -4.45 2.79 21.98
C THR A 342 -4.95 4.04 21.26
N TRP A 343 -4.33 4.41 20.14
CA TRP A 343 -4.66 5.61 19.37
C TRP A 343 -5.51 5.30 18.12
N CYS A 344 -5.45 4.08 17.61
CA CYS A 344 -6.17 3.66 16.40
C CYS A 344 -7.67 3.98 16.43
N PRO A 345 -8.40 3.76 17.53
CA PRO A 345 -9.84 4.03 17.60
C PRO A 345 -10.27 5.44 17.17
N TYR A 346 -9.36 6.41 17.26
CA TYR A 346 -9.66 7.82 16.99
C TYR A 346 -8.79 8.43 15.88
N SER A 347 -8.25 7.59 14.99
CA SER A 347 -7.42 8.01 13.86
C SER A 347 -8.20 8.45 12.62
N GLY A 348 -9.51 8.26 12.60
CA GLY A 348 -10.39 8.57 11.47
C GLY A 348 -10.33 10.03 10.99
N LEU A 349 -10.67 10.23 9.71
CA LEU A 349 -10.95 11.54 9.13
C LEU A 349 -12.35 12.03 9.51
N VAL A 350 -13.26 11.09 9.78
CA VAL A 350 -14.60 11.32 10.31
C VAL A 350 -14.76 10.59 11.64
N THR A 351 -15.74 11.01 12.44
CA THR A 351 -16.11 10.32 13.68
C THR A 351 -16.86 9.01 13.40
N ALA A 352 -17.15 8.22 14.42
CA ALA A 352 -17.90 6.96 14.26
C ALA A 352 -19.29 7.16 13.67
N ASP A 353 -19.93 8.30 13.91
CA ASP A 353 -21.22 8.74 13.37
C ASP A 353 -21.12 9.54 12.07
N LEU A 354 -19.97 9.48 11.39
CA LEU A 354 -19.68 10.17 10.14
C LEU A 354 -19.65 11.71 10.22
N THR A 355 -19.50 12.30 11.38
CA THR A 355 -19.28 13.76 11.51
C THR A 355 -17.87 14.15 11.06
N ASP A 356 -17.75 15.28 10.34
CA ASP A 356 -16.47 15.78 9.82
C ASP A 356 -15.52 16.16 10.95
N LYS A 357 -14.30 15.66 10.88
CA LYS A 357 -13.20 16.12 11.71
C LYS A 357 -12.39 17.20 11.00
N ARG A 358 -11.55 17.92 11.75
CA ARG A 358 -10.62 18.92 11.16
C ARG A 358 -9.66 18.28 10.16
N SER A 359 -9.32 17.01 10.36
CA SER A 359 -8.48 16.24 9.49
C SER A 359 -9.13 15.95 8.13
N LEU A 360 -10.47 15.76 8.06
CA LEU A 360 -11.15 15.63 6.76
C LEU A 360 -11.02 16.92 5.94
N LYS A 361 -11.24 18.09 6.59
CA LYS A 361 -11.05 19.39 5.91
C LYS A 361 -9.60 19.64 5.49
N ALA A 362 -8.64 19.05 6.19
CA ALA A 362 -7.24 19.12 5.79
C ALA A 362 -6.95 18.17 4.61
N PHE A 363 -7.57 16.99 4.59
CA PHE A 363 -7.46 15.99 3.53
C PHE A 363 -8.00 16.53 2.19
N THR A 364 -9.22 17.09 2.19
CA THR A 364 -9.88 17.57 0.97
C THR A 364 -9.10 18.69 0.28
N ARG A 365 -8.27 19.48 0.98
CA ARG A 365 -7.38 20.48 0.35
C ARG A 365 -6.34 19.88 -0.58
N PHE A 366 -6.05 18.59 -0.46
CA PHE A 366 -5.09 17.88 -1.32
C PHE A 366 -5.79 17.10 -2.43
N THR A 367 -7.05 16.75 -2.24
CA THR A 367 -7.85 16.00 -3.21
C THR A 367 -8.68 16.90 -4.11
N ASP A 368 -9.10 18.10 -3.64
CA ASP A 368 -9.78 19.11 -4.44
C ASP A 368 -8.81 19.67 -5.51
N GLY A 369 -8.87 19.18 -6.74
CA GLY A 369 -8.03 19.62 -7.85
C GLY A 369 -6.96 18.64 -8.29
N SER A 370 -7.03 17.41 -7.85
CA SER A 370 -6.25 16.29 -8.39
C SER A 370 -6.90 15.62 -9.60
#